data_0cc6b28e7b59c36fa0e05ded71f41765
#
_entry.id   0cc6b28e7b59c36fa0e05ded71f41765
#
_cell.length_a   1.000
_cell.length_b   1.000
_cell.length_c   1.000
_cell.angle_alpha   90.00
_cell.angle_beta   90.00
_cell.angle_gamma   90.00
#
_symmetry.space_group_name_H-M   'P 1'
#
loop_
_entity.id
_entity.type
_entity.pdbx_description
1 polymer ?
#
loop_
_entity_poly.entity_id
_entity_poly.type
_entity_poly.pdbx_seq_one_letter_code
_entity_poly.pdbx_strand_id
1 'polypeptide(L)'
;MERHIDINRYDYDLPEERIAKFPLAERSASKLLVWRGGGISERHFADIGDVLPAGELLVFNNTKVIRARIIMHKPSGARIEVFCLEPHDPADYERAFAVTGGCTWSCIVGNRKKWKEGYVEINFDGEYLRAWIVEDHGRECVVRFEWSAPMSFGQLLEHLGRIPIPPYLNRESEEI
;
A
#
# COMPACT_ATOMS: atom_id res chain seq x y z
N MET A 1 31.81 7.73 -12.15
CA MET A 1 32.18 6.69 -11.18
C MET A 1 30.98 6.41 -10.31
N GLU A 2 30.32 5.28 -10.53
CA GLU A 2 29.29 4.80 -9.60
C GLU A 2 29.98 4.45 -8.28
N ARG A 3 29.58 5.14 -7.20
CA ARG A 3 30.03 4.76 -5.85
C ARG A 3 29.27 3.51 -5.44
N HIS A 4 29.93 2.37 -5.43
CA HIS A 4 29.36 1.16 -4.85
C HIS A 4 29.16 1.38 -3.34
N ILE A 5 27.90 1.46 -2.92
CA ILE A 5 27.52 1.58 -1.52
C ILE A 5 27.31 0.18 -0.96
N ASP A 6 28.14 -0.23 -0.01
CA ASP A 6 27.94 -1.48 0.71
C ASP A 6 26.88 -1.28 1.80
N ILE A 7 25.69 -1.82 1.57
CA ILE A 7 24.53 -1.66 2.46
C ILE A 7 24.77 -2.27 3.84
N ASN A 8 25.61 -3.32 3.95
CA ASN A 8 25.90 -3.95 5.25
C ASN A 8 26.60 -3.02 6.24
N ARG A 9 27.23 -1.95 5.75
CA ARG A 9 27.85 -0.92 6.62
C ARG A 9 26.84 -0.02 7.32
N TYR A 10 25.56 -0.11 6.95
CA TYR A 10 24.45 0.63 7.53
C TYR A 10 23.54 -0.27 8.38
N ASP A 11 23.92 -1.54 8.54
CA ASP A 11 23.24 -2.45 9.45
C ASP A 11 23.53 -2.10 10.90
N TYR A 12 22.48 -2.10 11.71
CA TYR A 12 22.54 -1.82 13.14
C TYR A 12 21.38 -2.52 13.87
N ASP A 13 21.54 -2.78 15.15
CA ASP A 13 20.48 -3.32 15.97
C ASP A 13 19.39 -2.27 16.20
N LEU A 14 18.20 -2.52 15.66
CA LEU A 14 17.02 -1.67 15.83
C LEU A 14 15.99 -2.39 16.72
N PRO A 15 15.96 -2.11 18.04
CA PRO A 15 15.01 -2.71 18.95
C PRO A 15 13.56 -2.37 18.56
N GLU A 16 12.65 -3.32 18.73
CA GLU A 16 11.24 -3.17 18.32
C GLU A 16 10.54 -1.97 18.99
N GLU A 17 10.90 -1.66 20.23
CA GLU A 17 10.36 -0.51 20.97
C GLU A 17 10.77 0.86 20.40
N ARG A 18 11.76 0.90 19.51
CA ARG A 18 12.17 2.12 18.78
C ARG A 18 11.35 2.36 17.52
N ILE A 19 10.54 1.38 17.11
CA ILE A 19 9.68 1.48 15.93
C ILE A 19 8.32 2.01 16.38
N ALA A 20 7.96 3.23 15.96
CA ALA A 20 6.65 3.79 16.22
C ALA A 20 5.58 3.01 15.44
N LYS A 21 4.64 2.37 16.17
CA LYS A 21 3.56 1.57 15.57
C LYS A 21 2.40 2.43 15.05
N PHE A 22 2.21 3.62 15.62
CA PHE A 22 1.13 4.54 15.26
C PHE A 22 1.69 5.96 15.07
N PRO A 23 1.08 6.78 14.18
CA PRO A 23 1.40 8.20 14.10
C PRO A 23 0.94 8.90 15.38
N LEU A 24 1.55 10.06 15.66
CA LEU A 24 1.05 10.94 16.70
C LEU A 24 -0.32 11.52 16.31
N ALA A 25 -1.17 11.80 17.30
CA ALA A 25 -2.46 12.46 17.08
C ALA A 25 -2.28 13.80 16.37
N GLU A 26 -1.28 14.57 16.79
CA GLU A 26 -0.81 15.74 16.07
C GLU A 26 0.46 15.41 15.29
N ARG A 27 0.37 15.34 13.97
CA ARG A 27 1.48 14.92 13.08
C ARG A 27 2.67 15.87 13.12
N SER A 28 2.42 17.17 13.32
CA SER A 28 3.46 18.20 13.42
C SER A 28 4.30 18.10 14.69
N ALA A 29 3.84 17.38 15.70
CA ALA A 29 4.60 17.07 16.92
C ALA A 29 5.63 15.94 16.71
N SER A 30 5.73 15.36 15.52
CA SER A 30 6.77 14.36 15.19
C SER A 30 8.16 14.95 15.36
N LYS A 31 9.11 14.12 15.82
CA LYS A 31 10.51 14.50 15.96
C LYS A 31 11.12 14.81 14.59
N LEU A 32 11.92 15.87 14.55
CA LEU A 32 12.71 16.30 13.40
C LEU A 32 14.20 16.19 13.76
N LEU A 33 14.92 15.33 13.04
CA LEU A 33 16.38 15.25 13.14
C LEU A 33 17.00 16.23 12.15
N VAL A 34 17.78 17.21 12.66
CA VAL A 34 18.46 18.21 11.83
C VAL A 34 19.95 17.95 11.86
N TRP A 35 20.55 17.72 10.68
CA TRP A 35 21.99 17.67 10.52
C TRP A 35 22.46 18.90 9.75
N ARG A 36 23.28 19.75 10.39
CA ARG A 36 23.80 20.98 9.80
C ARG A 36 25.23 21.25 10.27
N GLY A 37 26.12 21.53 9.32
CA GLY A 37 27.50 21.88 9.64
C GLY A 37 28.27 20.80 10.42
N GLY A 38 27.95 19.52 10.25
CA GLY A 38 28.53 18.40 10.98
C GLY A 38 27.93 18.15 12.36
N GLY A 39 27.01 19.00 12.84
CA GLY A 39 26.27 18.83 14.09
C GLY A 39 24.88 18.23 13.89
N ILE A 40 24.42 17.45 14.88
CA ILE A 40 23.07 16.87 14.92
C ILE A 40 22.29 17.54 16.05
N SER A 41 21.04 17.93 15.77
CA SER A 41 20.12 18.43 16.79
C SER A 41 18.72 17.85 16.57
N GLU A 42 17.96 17.73 17.66
CA GLU A 42 16.57 17.29 17.61
C GLU A 42 15.62 18.48 17.79
N ARG A 43 14.55 18.49 17.01
CA ARG A 43 13.44 19.47 17.05
C ARG A 43 12.11 18.75 16.83
N HIS A 44 11.01 19.50 16.76
CA HIS A 44 9.73 19.00 16.27
C HIS A 44 9.51 19.44 14.82
N PHE A 45 8.73 18.67 14.07
CA PHE A 45 8.43 19.01 12.67
C PHE A 45 7.72 20.37 12.54
N ALA A 46 6.96 20.77 13.56
CA ALA A 46 6.36 22.10 13.62
C ALA A 46 7.38 23.24 13.48
N ASP A 47 8.63 23.01 13.89
CA ASP A 47 9.71 24.01 13.87
C ASP A 47 10.45 24.07 12.52
N ILE A 48 9.98 23.31 11.50
CA ILE A 48 10.69 23.19 10.21
C ILE A 48 10.91 24.52 9.52
N GLY A 49 9.99 25.48 9.69
CA GLY A 49 10.11 26.83 9.15
C GLY A 49 11.30 27.63 9.70
N ASP A 50 11.70 27.36 10.95
CA ASP A 50 12.85 28.00 11.58
C ASP A 50 14.20 27.37 11.17
N VAL A 51 14.12 26.14 10.62
CA VAL A 51 15.31 25.38 10.20
C VAL A 51 15.66 25.68 8.74
N LEU A 52 14.66 25.93 7.92
CA LEU A 52 14.85 26.19 6.49
C LEU A 52 15.21 27.64 6.21
N PRO A 53 16.06 27.92 5.19
CA PRO A 53 16.33 29.29 4.77
C PRO A 53 15.04 29.99 4.28
N ALA A 54 14.97 31.29 4.46
CA ALA A 54 13.85 32.08 3.97
C ALA A 54 13.81 32.06 2.43
N GLY A 55 12.62 31.89 1.86
CA GLY A 55 12.41 31.87 0.40
C GLY A 55 12.60 30.53 -0.29
N GLU A 56 12.86 29.46 0.45
CA GLU A 56 12.93 28.09 -0.10
C GLU A 56 11.55 27.61 -0.58
N LEU A 57 11.55 26.92 -1.73
CA LEU A 57 10.36 26.26 -2.26
C LEU A 57 10.30 24.82 -1.73
N LEU A 58 9.24 24.51 -0.98
CA LEU A 58 8.98 23.15 -0.48
C LEU A 58 8.03 22.42 -1.43
N VAL A 59 8.46 21.26 -1.91
CA VAL A 59 7.65 20.39 -2.77
C VAL A 59 7.28 19.12 -1.98
N PHE A 60 5.99 18.88 -1.81
CA PHE A 60 5.45 17.73 -1.11
C PHE A 60 4.66 16.82 -2.05
N ASN A 61 4.63 15.52 -1.73
CA ASN A 61 3.72 14.59 -2.35
C ASN A 61 2.35 14.71 -1.68
N ASN A 62 1.31 15.04 -2.47
CA ASN A 62 -0.08 15.15 -2.02
C ASN A 62 -0.98 14.04 -2.59
N THR A 63 -0.40 12.93 -3.05
CA THR A 63 -1.16 11.79 -3.56
C THR A 63 -1.80 11.01 -2.41
N LYS A 64 -3.08 10.63 -2.61
CA LYS A 64 -3.79 9.75 -1.67
C LYS A 64 -3.34 8.31 -1.88
N VAL A 65 -2.98 7.62 -0.80
CA VAL A 65 -2.72 6.17 -0.85
C VAL A 65 -4.05 5.44 -1.00
N ILE A 66 -4.17 4.63 -2.05
CA ILE A 66 -5.36 3.82 -2.31
C ILE A 66 -5.37 2.57 -1.42
N ARG A 67 -6.56 2.04 -1.16
CA ARG A 67 -6.78 0.78 -0.42
C ARG A 67 -6.53 -0.43 -1.32
N ALA A 68 -5.32 -0.56 -1.83
CA ALA A 68 -4.94 -1.52 -2.87
C ALA A 68 -4.87 -2.98 -2.41
N ARG A 69 -5.03 -3.27 -1.12
CA ARG A 69 -4.92 -4.61 -0.53
C ARG A 69 -6.31 -5.18 -0.27
N ILE A 70 -6.67 -6.26 -0.96
CA ILE A 70 -7.96 -6.92 -0.83
C ILE A 70 -7.76 -8.30 -0.18
N ILE A 71 -8.52 -8.59 0.88
CA ILE A 71 -8.53 -9.89 1.53
C ILE A 71 -9.71 -10.69 1.00
N MET A 72 -9.43 -11.77 0.29
CA MET A 72 -10.43 -12.62 -0.36
C MET A 72 -10.30 -14.07 0.15
N HIS A 73 -11.31 -14.88 -0.11
CA HIS A 73 -11.32 -16.27 0.31
C HIS A 73 -11.65 -17.20 -0.85
N LYS A 74 -11.04 -18.37 -0.86
CA LYS A 74 -11.49 -19.47 -1.71
C LYS A 74 -12.82 -20.03 -1.18
N PRO A 75 -13.63 -20.71 -2.00
CA PRO A 75 -14.79 -21.49 -1.50
C PRO A 75 -14.43 -22.49 -0.41
N SER A 76 -13.17 -22.96 -0.36
CA SER A 76 -12.64 -23.83 0.70
C SER A 76 -12.28 -23.09 2.01
N GLY A 77 -12.49 -21.77 2.08
CA GLY A 77 -12.16 -20.94 3.26
C GLY A 77 -10.72 -20.44 3.30
N ALA A 78 -9.84 -20.84 2.38
CA ALA A 78 -8.45 -20.38 2.40
C ALA A 78 -8.35 -18.87 2.12
N ARG A 79 -7.72 -18.14 3.05
CA ARG A 79 -7.48 -16.70 2.95
C ARG A 79 -6.39 -16.41 1.92
N ILE A 80 -6.68 -15.51 0.99
CA ILE A 80 -5.79 -15.01 -0.06
C ILE A 80 -5.74 -13.49 0.05
N GLU A 81 -4.55 -12.91 -0.08
CA GLU A 81 -4.38 -11.48 -0.19
C GLU A 81 -4.04 -11.12 -1.63
N VAL A 82 -4.77 -10.15 -2.18
CA VAL A 82 -4.49 -9.61 -3.51
C VAL A 82 -4.10 -8.15 -3.34
N PHE A 83 -2.90 -7.82 -3.76
CA PHE A 83 -2.37 -6.46 -3.70
C PHE A 83 -2.24 -5.90 -5.11
N CYS A 84 -3.12 -4.97 -5.47
CA CYS A 84 -3.14 -4.30 -6.76
C CYS A 84 -1.93 -3.36 -6.89
N LEU A 85 -1.11 -3.54 -7.93
CA LEU A 85 0.06 -2.72 -8.23
C LEU A 85 -0.28 -1.65 -9.26
N GLU A 86 -0.65 -2.10 -10.46
CA GLU A 86 -0.96 -1.24 -11.59
C GLU A 86 -2.07 -1.83 -12.46
N PRO A 87 -2.85 -0.99 -13.15
CA PRO A 87 -3.90 -1.46 -14.04
C PRO A 87 -3.29 -2.15 -15.26
N HIS A 88 -3.94 -3.25 -15.69
CA HIS A 88 -3.54 -4.00 -16.87
C HIS A 88 -4.53 -3.79 -18.03
N ASP A 89 -5.84 -3.98 -17.78
CA ASP A 89 -6.88 -3.67 -18.75
C ASP A 89 -8.14 -3.15 -18.02
N PRO A 90 -8.52 -1.90 -18.30
CA PRO A 90 -7.83 -0.89 -19.07
C PRO A 90 -6.52 -0.45 -18.39
N ALA A 91 -5.44 -0.17 -19.17
CA ALA A 91 -4.12 0.17 -18.65
C ALA A 91 -3.99 1.61 -18.09
N ASP A 92 -4.97 2.46 -18.34
CA ASP A 92 -5.03 3.82 -17.81
C ASP A 92 -5.67 3.84 -16.42
N TYR A 93 -5.05 4.51 -15.44
CA TYR A 93 -5.52 4.55 -14.06
C TYR A 93 -6.91 5.17 -13.91
N GLU A 94 -7.19 6.28 -14.58
CA GLU A 94 -8.46 6.96 -14.47
C GLU A 94 -9.60 6.05 -14.99
N ARG A 95 -9.38 5.44 -16.14
CA ARG A 95 -10.33 4.47 -16.73
C ARG A 95 -10.47 3.23 -15.85
N ALA A 96 -9.35 2.67 -15.36
CA ALA A 96 -9.38 1.47 -14.53
C ALA A 96 -10.15 1.67 -13.22
N PHE A 97 -10.03 2.84 -12.60
CA PHE A 97 -10.82 3.17 -11.40
C PHE A 97 -12.28 3.46 -11.71
N ALA A 98 -12.61 3.96 -12.90
CA ALA A 98 -13.98 4.29 -13.30
C ALA A 98 -14.78 3.09 -13.85
N VAL A 99 -14.11 2.00 -14.27
CA VAL A 99 -14.78 0.84 -14.86
C VAL A 99 -15.72 0.16 -13.87
N THR A 100 -16.82 -0.41 -14.38
CA THR A 100 -17.81 -1.16 -13.63
C THR A 100 -17.89 -2.61 -14.10
N GLY A 101 -18.16 -3.54 -13.20
CA GLY A 101 -18.41 -4.95 -13.50
C GLY A 101 -17.18 -5.82 -13.72
N GLY A 102 -16.05 -5.29 -14.20
CA GLY A 102 -14.84 -6.09 -14.36
C GLY A 102 -13.64 -5.34 -14.91
N CYS A 103 -12.43 -5.75 -14.49
CA CYS A 103 -11.14 -5.24 -14.95
C CYS A 103 -10.03 -6.24 -14.68
N THR A 104 -8.83 -5.97 -15.20
CA THR A 104 -7.62 -6.73 -14.86
C THR A 104 -6.51 -5.82 -14.31
N TRP A 105 -5.77 -6.34 -13.35
CA TRP A 105 -4.67 -5.63 -12.69
C TRP A 105 -3.45 -6.53 -12.54
N SER A 106 -2.27 -5.96 -12.64
CA SER A 106 -1.03 -6.57 -12.15
C SER A 106 -1.06 -6.53 -10.62
N CYS A 107 -0.87 -7.68 -9.97
CA CYS A 107 -1.03 -7.85 -8.54
C CYS A 107 0.08 -8.72 -7.94
N ILE A 108 0.43 -8.46 -6.68
CA ILE A 108 1.13 -9.43 -5.83
C ILE A 108 0.08 -10.23 -5.07
N VAL A 109 0.26 -11.56 -5.03
CA VAL A 109 -0.69 -12.46 -4.36
C VAL A 109 -0.05 -13.11 -3.14
N GLY A 110 -0.53 -12.75 -1.95
CA GLY A 110 -0.18 -13.41 -0.69
C GLY A 110 -0.88 -14.77 -0.58
N ASN A 111 -0.18 -15.74 0.03
CA ASN A 111 -0.64 -17.14 0.09
C ASN A 111 -0.86 -17.78 -1.29
N ARG A 112 -0.14 -17.34 -2.32
CA ARG A 112 -0.25 -17.76 -3.72
C ARG A 112 -0.30 -19.29 -3.89
N LYS A 113 0.46 -20.04 -3.09
CA LYS A 113 0.50 -21.52 -3.12
C LYS A 113 -0.86 -22.18 -2.85
N LYS A 114 -1.78 -21.47 -2.16
CA LYS A 114 -3.14 -21.94 -1.87
C LYS A 114 -4.13 -21.62 -3.01
N TRP A 115 -3.77 -20.77 -3.94
CA TRP A 115 -4.63 -20.37 -5.07
C TRP A 115 -4.00 -20.78 -6.42
N LYS A 116 -4.05 -22.06 -6.72
CA LYS A 116 -3.52 -22.62 -7.98
C LYS A 116 -4.52 -22.51 -9.12
N GLU A 117 -5.80 -22.65 -8.82
CA GLU A 117 -6.91 -22.68 -9.78
C GLU A 117 -8.20 -22.18 -9.15
N GLY A 118 -9.20 -21.92 -9.98
CA GLY A 118 -10.51 -21.42 -9.57
C GLY A 118 -10.47 -19.93 -9.22
N TYR A 119 -11.45 -19.49 -8.46
CA TYR A 119 -11.60 -18.12 -8.03
C TYR A 119 -11.46 -17.96 -6.53
N VAL A 120 -11.24 -16.72 -6.12
CA VAL A 120 -11.41 -16.24 -4.74
C VAL A 120 -12.52 -15.22 -4.73
N GLU A 121 -13.23 -15.07 -3.60
CA GLU A 121 -14.39 -14.19 -3.52
C GLU A 121 -14.51 -13.46 -2.19
N ILE A 122 -15.25 -12.36 -2.23
CA ILE A 122 -15.84 -11.66 -1.09
C ILE A 122 -17.33 -11.51 -1.40
N ASN A 123 -18.18 -11.88 -0.44
CA ASN A 123 -19.60 -11.57 -0.48
C ASN A 123 -19.87 -10.41 0.50
N PHE A 124 -20.58 -9.38 0.04
CA PHE A 124 -20.87 -8.17 0.81
C PHE A 124 -22.20 -7.56 0.36
N ASP A 125 -23.01 -7.13 1.27
CA ASP A 125 -24.29 -6.43 1.01
C ASP A 125 -25.21 -7.11 -0.03
N GLY A 126 -25.17 -8.44 -0.15
CA GLY A 126 -25.92 -9.21 -1.15
C GLY A 126 -25.23 -9.30 -2.53
N GLU A 127 -24.10 -8.66 -2.69
CA GLU A 127 -23.27 -8.61 -3.90
C GLU A 127 -22.01 -9.47 -3.74
N TYR A 128 -21.24 -9.63 -4.83
CA TYR A 128 -19.98 -10.34 -4.80
C TYR A 128 -18.87 -9.57 -5.51
N LEU A 129 -17.64 -9.83 -5.08
CA LEU A 129 -16.40 -9.59 -5.81
C LEU A 129 -15.70 -10.93 -5.99
N ARG A 130 -15.38 -11.30 -7.23
CA ARG A 130 -14.60 -12.49 -7.57
C ARG A 130 -13.32 -12.12 -8.30
N ALA A 131 -12.30 -12.96 -8.13
CA ALA A 131 -11.04 -12.77 -8.82
C ALA A 131 -10.46 -14.09 -9.30
N TRP A 132 -9.77 -14.04 -10.45
CA TRP A 132 -9.05 -15.16 -11.09
C TRP A 132 -7.65 -14.72 -11.46
N ILE A 133 -6.68 -15.61 -11.32
CA ILE A 133 -5.36 -15.41 -11.93
C ILE A 133 -5.49 -15.79 -13.40
N VAL A 134 -5.20 -14.84 -14.29
CA VAL A 134 -5.22 -15.05 -15.74
C VAL A 134 -3.82 -15.24 -16.31
N GLU A 135 -2.80 -14.63 -15.67
CA GLU A 135 -1.39 -14.84 -15.99
C GLU A 135 -0.57 -14.94 -14.71
N ASP A 136 0.42 -15.80 -14.68
CA ASP A 136 1.30 -16.01 -13.52
C ASP A 136 2.76 -15.82 -13.94
N HIS A 137 3.35 -14.73 -13.50
CA HIS A 137 4.76 -14.38 -13.75
C HIS A 137 5.65 -14.63 -12.51
N GLY A 138 5.19 -15.46 -11.56
CA GLY A 138 5.89 -15.82 -10.33
C GLY A 138 5.62 -14.87 -9.19
N ARG A 139 6.34 -13.75 -9.09
CA ARG A 139 6.12 -12.74 -8.05
C ARG A 139 4.86 -11.92 -8.30
N GLU A 140 4.60 -11.61 -9.55
CA GLU A 140 3.45 -10.83 -10.01
C GLU A 140 2.52 -11.71 -10.82
N CYS A 141 1.23 -11.43 -10.72
CA CYS A 141 0.17 -12.13 -11.45
C CYS A 141 -0.74 -11.08 -12.08
N VAL A 142 -1.25 -11.36 -13.27
CA VAL A 142 -2.40 -10.62 -13.80
C VAL A 142 -3.66 -11.24 -13.22
N VAL A 143 -4.43 -10.43 -12.50
CA VAL A 143 -5.65 -10.84 -11.82
C VAL A 143 -6.84 -10.16 -12.47
N ARG A 144 -7.82 -10.95 -12.92
CA ARG A 144 -9.12 -10.48 -13.40
C ARG A 144 -10.07 -10.39 -12.22
N PHE A 145 -10.72 -9.24 -12.08
CA PHE A 145 -11.78 -8.97 -11.12
C PHE A 145 -13.12 -8.89 -11.84
N GLU A 146 -14.16 -9.43 -11.22
CA GLU A 146 -15.57 -9.29 -11.63
C GLU A 146 -16.42 -9.07 -10.38
N TRP A 147 -17.40 -8.15 -10.47
CA TRP A 147 -18.29 -7.86 -9.34
C TRP A 147 -19.68 -7.52 -9.83
N SER A 148 -20.68 -7.77 -8.98
CA SER A 148 -22.10 -7.54 -9.28
C SER A 148 -22.59 -6.18 -8.79
N ALA A 149 -21.91 -5.56 -7.83
CA ALA A 149 -22.33 -4.29 -7.26
C ALA A 149 -22.30 -3.14 -8.30
N PRO A 150 -23.28 -2.21 -8.26
CA PRO A 150 -23.36 -1.08 -9.20
C PRO A 150 -22.40 0.04 -8.81
N MET A 151 -21.12 -0.28 -8.66
CA MET A 151 -20.06 0.64 -8.29
C MET A 151 -18.83 0.49 -9.17
N SER A 152 -18.01 1.53 -9.26
CA SER A 152 -16.74 1.48 -9.96
C SER A 152 -15.68 0.71 -9.18
N PHE A 153 -14.60 0.29 -9.86
CA PHE A 153 -13.49 -0.40 -9.18
C PHE A 153 -12.85 0.45 -8.09
N GLY A 154 -12.72 1.76 -8.31
CA GLY A 154 -12.22 2.69 -7.30
C GLY A 154 -13.09 2.72 -6.04
N GLN A 155 -14.43 2.76 -6.21
CA GLN A 155 -15.38 2.68 -5.09
C GLN A 155 -15.32 1.33 -4.40
N LEU A 156 -15.17 0.24 -5.16
CA LEU A 156 -15.00 -1.11 -4.63
C LEU A 156 -13.74 -1.21 -3.75
N LEU A 157 -12.61 -0.65 -4.20
CA LEU A 157 -11.38 -0.60 -3.42
C LEU A 157 -11.53 0.22 -2.13
N GLU A 158 -12.22 1.36 -2.17
CA GLU A 158 -12.51 2.14 -0.97
C GLU A 158 -13.38 1.39 0.03
N HIS A 159 -14.30 0.55 -0.46
CA HIS A 159 -15.24 -0.21 0.39
C HIS A 159 -14.62 -1.48 0.97
N LEU A 160 -13.95 -2.29 0.16
CA LEU A 160 -13.46 -3.61 0.54
C LEU A 160 -11.95 -3.66 0.79
N GLY A 161 -11.23 -2.71 0.21
CA GLY A 161 -9.78 -2.67 0.29
C GLY A 161 -9.26 -2.17 1.64
N ARG A 162 -8.00 -2.47 1.89
CA ARG A 162 -7.24 -2.01 3.04
C ARG A 162 -6.00 -1.25 2.59
N ILE A 163 -5.59 -0.27 3.37
CA ILE A 163 -4.32 0.41 3.17
C ILE A 163 -3.20 -0.59 3.46
N PRO A 164 -2.24 -0.77 2.53
CA PRO A 164 -1.11 -1.64 2.78
C PRO A 164 -0.23 -1.06 3.88
N ILE A 165 -0.02 -1.84 4.93
CA ILE A 165 0.83 -1.48 6.06
C ILE A 165 2.13 -2.27 5.96
N PRO A 166 3.30 -1.63 6.15
CA PRO A 166 4.57 -2.33 6.19
C PRO A 166 4.58 -3.45 7.23
N PRO A 167 5.09 -4.66 6.89
CA PRO A 167 5.04 -5.83 7.78
C PRO A 167 5.72 -5.62 9.14
N TYR A 168 6.76 -4.78 9.20
CA TYR A 168 7.50 -4.52 10.43
C TYR A 168 6.70 -3.76 11.50
N LEU A 169 5.55 -3.18 11.15
CA LEU A 169 4.66 -2.52 12.12
C LEU A 169 3.81 -3.52 12.93
N ASN A 170 3.73 -4.79 12.49
CA ASN A 170 3.00 -5.87 13.18
C ASN A 170 1.57 -5.50 13.57
N ARG A 171 0.85 -4.79 12.69
CA ARG A 171 -0.57 -4.45 12.85
C ARG A 171 -1.35 -4.78 11.59
N GLU A 172 -2.63 -5.13 11.73
CA GLU A 172 -3.44 -5.65 10.61
C GLU A 172 -4.17 -4.57 9.81
N SER A 173 -4.47 -3.41 10.40
CA SER A 173 -5.21 -2.33 9.74
C SER A 173 -4.75 -0.96 10.22
N GLU A 174 -4.85 0.06 9.36
CA GLU A 174 -4.88 1.44 9.81
C GLU A 174 -6.29 1.76 10.30
N GLU A 175 -6.44 1.95 11.59
CA GLU A 175 -7.52 2.76 12.14
C GLU A 175 -7.08 4.22 11.95
N ILE A 176 -7.78 4.90 11.03
CA ILE A 176 -7.60 6.34 10.79
C ILE A 176 -8.54 7.09 11.71
#